data_799b9b44bac4a8477f91295a4f63e8b9
#
_entry.id   799b9b44bac4a8477f91295a4f63e8b9
#
_cell.length_a   1.000
_cell.length_b   1.000
_cell.length_c   1.000
_cell.angle_alpha   90.00
_cell.angle_beta   90.00
_cell.angle_gamma   90.00
#
_symmetry.space_group_name_H-M   'P 1'
#
loop_
_entity.id
_entity.type
_entity.pdbx_description
1 polymer ?
#
loop_
_entity_poly.entity_id
_entity_poly.type
_entity_poly.pdbx_seq_one_letter_code
_entity_poly.pdbx_strand_id
1 'polypeptide(L)'
;MTYEEIAEMMEEMGLPFAYHHFAEGESPAPPFLLFLSPGENTFSADNLAYFSFKQLDVELYTNRKQPELEEQVEAVLAQHEIYYKKTELFIDSEELYEVLYEMEV
;
A
#
# COMPACT_ATOMS: atom_id res chain seq x y z
N MET A 1 0.30 -11.47 -6.94
CA MET A 1 0.79 -11.75 -5.57
C MET A 1 -0.35 -12.26 -4.70
N THR A 2 -0.04 -13.18 -3.82
CA THR A 2 -0.98 -13.61 -2.78
C THR A 2 -1.02 -12.60 -1.66
N TYR A 3 -2.03 -12.67 -0.79
CA TYR A 3 -2.09 -11.80 0.39
C TYR A 3 -0.90 -12.02 1.32
N GLU A 4 -0.40 -13.25 1.41
CA GLU A 4 0.79 -13.55 2.21
C GLU A 4 2.02 -12.86 1.65
N GLU A 5 2.20 -12.90 0.33
CA GLU A 5 3.30 -12.21 -0.34
C GLU A 5 3.20 -10.70 -0.18
N ILE A 6 1.99 -10.16 -0.25
CA ILE A 6 1.77 -8.72 -0.01
C ILE A 6 2.15 -8.35 1.42
N ALA A 7 1.72 -9.15 2.40
CA ALA A 7 2.07 -8.90 3.80
C ALA A 7 3.58 -8.96 4.04
N GLU A 8 4.27 -9.91 3.41
CA GLU A 8 5.73 -9.99 3.47
C GLU A 8 6.39 -8.73 2.88
N MET A 9 5.87 -8.25 1.76
CA MET A 9 6.35 -7.01 1.15
C MET A 9 6.14 -5.81 2.07
N MET A 10 4.97 -5.73 2.72
CA MET A 10 4.69 -4.67 3.69
C MET A 10 5.66 -4.72 4.87
N GLU A 11 6.00 -5.93 5.34
CA GLU A 11 6.98 -6.13 6.41
C GLU A 11 8.34 -5.54 6.03
N GLU A 12 8.75 -5.70 4.78
CA GLU A 12 10.02 -5.18 4.27
C GLU A 12 10.11 -3.65 4.32
N MET A 13 8.97 -2.97 4.33
CA MET A 13 8.92 -1.51 4.37
C MET A 13 9.35 -0.93 5.73
N GLY A 14 9.35 -1.76 6.78
CA GLY A 14 9.94 -1.39 8.07
C GLY A 14 9.11 -0.45 8.94
N LEU A 15 7.83 -0.30 8.66
CA LEU A 15 6.92 0.53 9.43
C LEU A 15 5.74 -0.31 9.94
N PRO A 16 5.09 0.10 11.04
CA PRO A 16 3.86 -0.57 11.47
C PRO A 16 2.83 -0.54 10.35
N PHE A 17 2.14 -1.64 10.12
CA PHE A 17 1.13 -1.71 9.07
C PHE A 17 -0.06 -2.58 9.46
N ALA A 18 -1.19 -2.34 8.80
CA ALA A 18 -2.39 -3.16 8.95
C ALA A 18 -3.15 -3.17 7.63
N TYR A 19 -4.01 -4.18 7.47
CA TYR A 19 -4.92 -4.23 6.34
C TYR A 19 -6.12 -3.33 6.63
N HIS A 20 -6.34 -2.34 5.77
CA HIS A 20 -7.44 -1.39 5.79
C HIS A 20 -7.42 -0.44 7.00
N HIS A 21 -7.32 -0.95 8.21
CA HIS A 21 -7.28 -0.14 9.43
C HIS A 21 -6.68 -0.94 10.58
N PHE A 22 -6.19 -0.25 11.59
CA PHE A 22 -5.78 -0.90 12.82
C PHE A 22 -7.01 -1.21 13.68
N ALA A 23 -6.93 -2.25 14.50
CA ALA A 23 -7.98 -2.53 15.47
C ALA A 23 -8.14 -1.35 16.43
N GLU A 24 -9.35 -1.18 16.97
CA GLU A 24 -9.64 -0.10 17.89
C GLU A 24 -8.67 -0.13 19.08
N GLY A 25 -8.06 1.02 19.36
CA GLY A 25 -7.08 1.16 20.42
C GLY A 25 -5.67 0.67 20.09
N GLU A 26 -5.45 0.11 18.91
CA GLU A 26 -4.15 -0.43 18.49
C GLU A 26 -3.41 0.42 17.45
N SER A 27 -4.01 1.54 17.03
CA SER A 27 -3.37 2.41 16.04
C SER A 27 -2.11 3.05 16.63
N PRO A 28 -0.95 2.84 16.01
CA PRO A 28 0.29 3.47 16.49
C PRO A 28 0.29 4.96 16.14
N ALA A 29 1.22 5.70 16.75
CA ALA A 29 1.50 7.06 16.29
C ALA A 29 2.11 7.01 14.89
N PRO A 30 1.87 8.03 14.02
CA PRO A 30 2.53 8.09 12.72
C PRO A 30 4.07 8.14 12.89
N PRO A 31 4.83 7.56 11.95
CA PRO A 31 4.38 7.03 10.67
C PRO A 31 3.86 5.59 10.73
N PHE A 32 2.90 5.28 9.88
CA PHE A 32 2.41 3.91 9.71
C PHE A 32 1.85 3.72 8.29
N LEU A 33 1.62 2.47 7.94
CA LEU A 33 1.11 2.07 6.64
C LEU A 33 -0.23 1.34 6.78
N LEU A 34 -1.11 1.58 5.82
CA LEU A 34 -2.29 0.74 5.61
C LEU A 34 -2.23 0.21 4.18
N PHE A 35 -2.76 -0.98 3.98
CA PHE A 35 -2.90 -1.51 2.63
C PHE A 35 -4.27 -2.17 2.48
N LEU A 36 -4.80 -2.10 1.26
CA LEU A 36 -6.10 -2.72 0.96
C LEU A 36 -6.14 -3.12 -0.51
N SER A 37 -6.94 -4.14 -0.79
CA SER A 37 -7.15 -4.62 -2.14
C SER A 37 -8.64 -4.47 -2.48
N PRO A 38 -9.03 -3.33 -3.10
CA PRO A 38 -10.44 -3.05 -3.36
C PRO A 38 -11.04 -3.85 -4.52
N GLY A 39 -10.24 -4.52 -5.33
CA GLY A 39 -10.76 -5.29 -6.44
C GLY A 39 -9.70 -6.14 -7.12
N GLU A 40 -10.15 -6.95 -8.06
CA GLU A 40 -9.30 -7.79 -8.89
C GLU A 40 -9.68 -7.61 -10.36
N ASN A 41 -8.67 -7.68 -11.24
CA ASN A 41 -8.86 -7.72 -12.67
C ASN A 41 -8.43 -9.09 -13.19
N THR A 42 -9.32 -9.73 -13.95
CA THR A 42 -9.04 -11.05 -14.53
C THR A 42 -8.92 -10.90 -16.03
N PHE A 43 -7.84 -11.44 -16.59
CA PHE A 43 -7.61 -11.47 -18.01
C PHE A 43 -7.93 -12.87 -18.53
N SER A 44 -8.70 -12.94 -19.61
CA SER A 44 -9.08 -14.21 -20.23
C SER A 44 -8.68 -14.23 -21.70
N ALA A 45 -8.40 -15.44 -22.19
CA ALA A 45 -8.24 -15.70 -23.61
C ALA A 45 -8.85 -17.07 -23.87
N ASP A 46 -9.48 -17.24 -25.07
CA ASP A 46 -10.18 -18.47 -25.43
C ASP A 46 -11.23 -18.91 -24.40
N ASN A 47 -11.90 -17.95 -23.78
CA ASN A 47 -12.91 -18.14 -22.73
C ASN A 47 -12.38 -18.78 -21.43
N LEU A 48 -11.06 -18.77 -21.23
CA LEU A 48 -10.43 -19.25 -20.01
C LEU A 48 -9.76 -18.08 -19.29
N ALA A 49 -9.86 -18.08 -17.95
CA ALA A 49 -9.13 -17.11 -17.14
C ALA A 49 -7.69 -17.61 -16.98
N TYR A 50 -6.73 -16.87 -17.53
CA TYR A 50 -5.32 -17.24 -17.44
C TYR A 50 -4.66 -16.73 -16.17
N PHE A 51 -4.98 -15.52 -15.78
CA PHE A 51 -4.40 -14.91 -14.59
C PHE A 51 -5.28 -13.75 -14.14
N SER A 52 -5.13 -13.41 -12.88
CA SER A 52 -5.78 -12.25 -12.29
C SER A 52 -4.75 -11.39 -11.58
N PHE A 53 -4.99 -10.09 -11.56
CA PHE A 53 -4.23 -9.15 -10.79
C PHE A 53 -5.11 -8.56 -9.70
N LYS A 54 -4.54 -8.38 -8.51
CA LYS A 54 -5.21 -7.64 -7.45
C LYS A 54 -4.86 -6.17 -7.59
N GLN A 55 -5.85 -5.31 -7.46
CA GLN A 55 -5.57 -3.91 -7.21
C GLN A 55 -5.07 -3.82 -5.77
N LEU A 56 -3.98 -3.12 -5.58
CA LEU A 56 -3.42 -2.91 -4.25
C LEU A 56 -3.20 -1.42 -4.03
N ASP A 57 -3.75 -0.92 -2.94
CA ASP A 57 -3.51 0.44 -2.48
C ASP A 57 -2.66 0.36 -1.23
N VAL A 58 -1.54 1.09 -1.21
CA VAL A 58 -0.69 1.24 -0.05
C VAL A 58 -0.73 2.71 0.36
N GLU A 59 -1.04 2.97 1.61
CA GLU A 59 -1.21 4.32 2.15
C GLU A 59 -0.17 4.55 3.24
N LEU A 60 0.69 5.56 3.04
CA LEU A 60 1.67 5.98 4.04
C LEU A 60 1.14 7.21 4.76
N TYR A 61 0.99 7.11 6.07
CA TYR A 61 0.53 8.23 6.91
C TYR A 61 1.68 8.79 7.72
N THR A 62 1.86 10.11 7.65
CA THR A 62 2.89 10.81 8.41
C THR A 62 2.30 12.11 8.97
N ASN A 63 2.81 12.57 10.11
CA ASN A 63 2.36 13.84 10.69
C ASN A 63 3.09 15.06 10.13
N ARG A 64 4.12 14.83 9.31
CA ARG A 64 4.82 15.87 8.55
C ARG A 64 5.33 15.24 7.27
N LYS A 65 5.66 16.08 6.28
CA LYS A 65 6.23 15.58 5.03
C LYS A 65 7.58 14.92 5.30
N GLN A 66 7.70 13.62 4.96
CA GLN A 66 8.91 12.82 5.20
C GLN A 66 9.31 12.08 3.93
N PRO A 67 9.97 12.76 2.96
CA PRO A 67 10.37 12.13 1.70
C PRO A 67 11.23 10.88 1.89
N GLU A 68 12.02 10.82 2.96
CA GLU A 68 12.88 9.66 3.25
C GLU A 68 12.07 8.39 3.52
N LEU A 69 10.89 8.51 4.11
CA LEU A 69 10.00 7.37 4.33
C LEU A 69 9.31 6.96 3.03
N GLU A 70 8.96 7.93 2.20
CA GLU A 70 8.41 7.65 0.88
C GLU A 70 9.43 6.87 0.05
N GLU A 71 10.69 7.27 0.07
CA GLU A 71 11.76 6.58 -0.62
C GLU A 71 11.96 5.15 -0.10
N GLN A 72 11.80 4.95 1.21
CA GLN A 72 11.91 3.63 1.82
C GLN A 72 10.81 2.68 1.29
N VAL A 73 9.57 3.15 1.21
CA VAL A 73 8.46 2.40 0.64
C VAL A 73 8.70 2.13 -0.85
N GLU A 74 9.09 3.17 -1.58
CA GLU A 74 9.30 3.09 -3.03
C GLU A 74 10.44 2.15 -3.37
N ALA A 75 11.48 2.06 -2.55
CA ALA A 75 12.58 1.14 -2.76
C ALA A 75 12.12 -0.33 -2.69
N VAL A 76 11.21 -0.65 -1.78
CA VAL A 76 10.64 -1.99 -1.67
C VAL A 76 9.79 -2.30 -2.91
N LEU A 77 8.95 -1.36 -3.35
CA LEU A 77 8.15 -1.55 -4.55
C LEU A 77 9.03 -1.77 -5.79
N ALA A 78 10.12 -1.02 -5.88
CA ALA A 78 11.09 -1.17 -6.99
C ALA A 78 11.77 -2.55 -6.96
N GLN A 79 12.10 -3.07 -5.79
CA GLN A 79 12.66 -4.42 -5.65
C GLN A 79 11.72 -5.50 -6.18
N HIS A 80 10.43 -5.31 -6.01
CA HIS A 80 9.40 -6.23 -6.51
C HIS A 80 9.00 -5.92 -7.95
N GLU A 81 9.66 -4.96 -8.60
CA GLU A 81 9.39 -4.56 -9.99
C GLU A 81 7.93 -4.15 -10.22
N ILE A 82 7.37 -3.42 -9.24
CA ILE A 82 5.98 -2.98 -9.27
C ILE A 82 5.89 -1.54 -9.75
N TYR A 83 5.04 -1.30 -10.76
CA TYR A 83 4.68 0.05 -11.19
C TYR A 83 3.53 0.56 -10.32
N TYR A 84 3.59 1.82 -9.95
CA TYR A 84 2.56 2.43 -9.11
C TYR A 84 2.26 3.85 -9.57
N LYS A 85 1.07 4.30 -9.20
CA LYS A 85 0.67 5.70 -9.31
C LYS A 85 0.73 6.28 -7.91
N LYS A 86 1.41 7.41 -7.75
CA LYS A 86 1.60 8.05 -6.45
C LYS A 86 0.80 9.35 -6.41
N THR A 87 0.01 9.53 -5.35
CA THR A 87 -0.70 10.77 -5.07
C THR A 87 -0.57 11.11 -3.60
N GLU A 88 -0.73 12.39 -3.27
CA GLU A 88 -0.62 12.85 -1.89
C GLU A 88 -1.79 13.75 -1.56
N LEU A 89 -2.29 13.63 -0.34
CA LEU A 89 -3.26 14.57 0.19
C LEU A 89 -2.97 14.84 1.67
N PHE A 90 -3.50 15.95 2.17
CA PHE A 90 -3.42 16.29 3.58
C PHE A 90 -4.82 16.17 4.19
N ILE A 91 -4.93 15.40 5.27
CA ILE A 91 -6.19 15.20 5.98
C ILE A 91 -6.26 16.22 7.12
N ASP A 92 -6.95 17.34 6.88
CA ASP A 92 -7.03 18.46 7.83
C ASP A 92 -7.55 18.03 9.21
N SER A 93 -8.60 17.20 9.22
CA SER A 93 -9.25 16.78 10.47
C SER A 93 -8.33 15.99 11.39
N GLU A 94 -7.30 15.36 10.84
CA GLU A 94 -6.37 14.53 11.60
C GLU A 94 -4.95 15.06 11.59
N GLU A 95 -4.72 16.13 10.85
CA GLU A 95 -3.40 16.75 10.68
C GLU A 95 -2.36 15.73 10.20
N LEU A 96 -2.75 14.90 9.22
CA LEU A 96 -1.90 13.86 8.64
C LEU A 96 -1.74 14.04 7.15
N TYR A 97 -0.54 13.74 6.66
CA TYR A 97 -0.30 13.52 5.23
C TYR A 97 -0.58 12.07 4.90
N GLU A 98 -1.25 11.84 3.77
CA GLU A 98 -1.43 10.51 3.21
C GLU A 98 -0.77 10.48 1.85
N VAL A 99 0.17 9.56 1.65
CA VAL A 99 0.73 9.27 0.34
C VAL A 99 0.14 7.94 -0.11
N LEU A 100 -0.60 7.99 -1.20
CA LEU A 100 -1.29 6.82 -1.76
C LEU A 100 -0.50 6.28 -2.93
N TYR A 101 -0.20 4.98 -2.87
CA TYR A 101 0.41 4.22 -3.96
C TYR A 101 -0.61 3.24 -4.49
N GLU A 102 -1.03 3.40 -5.74
CA GLU A 102 -1.99 2.53 -6.39
C GLU A 102 -1.27 1.65 -7.40
N MET A 103 -1.49 0.34 -7.33
CA MET A 103 -0.77 -0.63 -8.16
C MET A 103 -1.62 -1.88 -8.42
N GLU A 104 -1.13 -2.71 -9.34
CA GLU A 104 -1.68 -4.04 -9.59
C GLU A 104 -0.60 -5.09 -9.31
N VAL A 105 -0.96 -6.12 -8.58
CA VAL A 105 -0.01 -7.15 -8.15
C VAL A 105 -0.56 -8.57 -8.31
#